data_c76280db6eeea2216266dd3c284270d7
#
_entry.id   c76280db6eeea2216266dd3c284270d7
#
_cell.length_a   1.000
_cell.length_b   1.000
_cell.length_c   1.000
_cell.angle_alpha   90.00
_cell.angle_beta   90.00
_cell.angle_gamma   90.00
#
_symmetry.space_group_name_H-M   'P 1'
#
loop_
_entity.id
_entity.type
_entity.pdbx_description
1 polymer ?
#
loop_
_entity_poly.entity_id
_entity_poly.type
_entity_poly.pdbx_seq_one_letter_code
_entity_poly.pdbx_strand_id
1 'polypeptide(L)'
;MFCMLRGEDIKMKKIGKFICKYKTIILLISLILIVPSFINMKLTKINYNILVYLPDDIETMKGQNILADDFNMGAFSVTVLENMNAKDILKLEDKIRDIDGVAKVITGYDALGTEIPASILPTDIRSKLSKDNNDIMLITYNDATSADTTLNAVTKVREITKDTCKVGGMSAMLLDTMDLAQREITIYIVIAVVLCILVLELSLNSYLVPILLMLNIGMAILYNLGTNLVFGEISYITKALVAVLQLGVTTDFSIFLYHSYESKKDKYKTKEEAMTEAISETFISVLGSSLTTIAGFIVLCTMKLTLGKDLGLVMAKGVLLGVITTLTVFPVLLLYFDNAIEKTKHKSLLPKFTHLNNFVIKNHKIIFTLFIILLVPMYLANSKVGVYYKLDETLPSTLESVSANNELKQKFNIVSPEIILIDKDMKTNDINNMV
;
A
#
# COMPACT_ATOMS: atom_id res chain seq x y z
N MET A 1 21.89 -6.70 -39.34
CA MET A 1 22.03 -6.05 -38.02
C MET A 1 22.31 -4.55 -38.12
N PHE A 2 23.34 -4.06 -38.82
CA PHE A 2 23.64 -2.62 -38.98
C PHE A 2 22.58 -1.80 -39.70
N CYS A 3 21.86 -2.35 -40.70
CA CYS A 3 20.76 -1.67 -41.41
C CYS A 3 19.48 -1.52 -40.58
N MET A 4 19.18 -2.48 -39.68
CA MET A 4 18.04 -2.38 -38.76
C MET A 4 18.29 -1.27 -37.73
N LEU A 5 19.46 -1.18 -37.13
CA LEU A 5 19.84 -0.15 -36.15
C LEU A 5 19.74 1.28 -36.76
N ARG A 6 20.14 1.45 -38.02
CA ARG A 6 20.05 2.75 -38.71
C ARG A 6 18.61 3.18 -39.03
N GLY A 7 17.71 2.24 -39.26
CA GLY A 7 16.28 2.52 -39.47
C GLY A 7 15.54 2.86 -38.17
N GLU A 8 15.94 2.28 -37.06
CA GLU A 8 15.40 2.59 -35.74
C GLU A 8 15.86 3.95 -35.23
N ASP A 9 17.13 4.31 -35.38
CA ASP A 9 17.64 5.65 -35.06
C ASP A 9 16.88 6.77 -35.78
N ILE A 10 16.52 6.58 -37.03
CA ILE A 10 15.76 7.58 -37.82
C ILE A 10 14.35 7.76 -37.25
N LYS A 11 13.70 6.67 -36.81
CA LYS A 11 12.36 6.73 -36.21
C LYS A 11 12.41 7.42 -34.84
N MET A 12 13.40 7.11 -34.00
CA MET A 12 13.53 7.70 -32.66
C MET A 12 13.82 9.20 -32.74
N LYS A 13 14.68 9.63 -33.67
CA LYS A 13 14.92 11.07 -33.95
C LYS A 13 13.65 11.81 -34.41
N LYS A 14 12.73 11.14 -35.14
CA LYS A 14 11.44 11.75 -35.48
C LYS A 14 10.58 12.00 -34.26
N ILE A 15 10.57 11.06 -33.28
CA ILE A 15 9.84 11.22 -32.02
C ILE A 15 10.44 12.37 -31.22
N GLY A 16 11.76 12.42 -31.04
CA GLY A 16 12.44 13.53 -30.36
C GLY A 16 12.12 14.89 -31.01
N LYS A 17 12.19 14.98 -32.35
CA LYS A 17 11.82 16.21 -33.09
C LYS A 17 10.35 16.59 -32.88
N PHE A 18 9.44 15.63 -32.85
CA PHE A 18 8.02 15.86 -32.57
C PHE A 18 7.83 16.45 -31.17
N ILE A 19 8.45 15.86 -30.15
CA ILE A 19 8.38 16.34 -28.77
C ILE A 19 8.91 17.76 -28.62
N CYS A 20 10.09 18.04 -29.20
CA CYS A 20 10.69 19.35 -29.16
C CYS A 20 9.89 20.41 -29.93
N LYS A 21 9.30 20.04 -31.09
CA LYS A 21 8.45 20.92 -31.91
C LYS A 21 7.17 21.31 -31.19
N TYR A 22 6.51 20.35 -30.54
CA TYR A 22 5.21 20.55 -29.88
C TYR A 22 5.32 20.70 -28.36
N LYS A 23 6.48 21.16 -27.85
CA LYS A 23 6.77 21.26 -26.43
C LYS A 23 5.70 22.01 -25.63
N THR A 24 5.16 23.13 -26.15
CA THR A 24 4.11 23.91 -25.48
C THR A 24 2.79 23.15 -25.39
N ILE A 25 2.41 22.45 -26.45
CA ILE A 25 1.17 21.65 -26.48
C ILE A 25 1.29 20.48 -25.49
N ILE A 26 2.42 19.79 -25.47
CA ILE A 26 2.67 18.67 -24.53
C ILE A 26 2.58 19.17 -23.09
N LEU A 27 3.18 20.32 -22.76
CA LEU A 27 3.10 20.89 -21.42
C LEU A 27 1.66 21.26 -21.05
N LEU A 28 0.93 21.91 -21.96
CA LEU A 28 -0.47 22.28 -21.72
C LEU A 28 -1.36 21.05 -21.49
N ILE A 29 -1.24 20.02 -22.33
CA ILE A 29 -1.99 18.77 -22.16
C ILE A 29 -1.64 18.13 -20.82
N SER A 30 -0.36 18.06 -20.47
CA SER A 30 0.04 17.47 -19.20
C SER A 30 -0.53 18.24 -18.00
N LEU A 31 -0.56 19.57 -18.03
CA LEU A 31 -1.16 20.38 -16.98
C LEU A 31 -2.69 20.22 -16.91
N ILE A 32 -3.35 20.15 -18.06
CA ILE A 32 -4.82 19.91 -18.10
C ILE A 32 -5.16 18.54 -17.53
N LEU A 33 -4.36 17.51 -17.78
CA LEU A 33 -4.59 16.16 -17.24
C LEU A 33 -4.39 16.05 -15.72
N ILE A 34 -3.73 17.00 -15.06
CA ILE A 34 -3.59 17.03 -13.60
C ILE A 34 -4.95 17.09 -12.91
N VAL A 35 -5.85 17.97 -13.38
CA VAL A 35 -7.14 18.22 -12.74
C VAL A 35 -8.02 16.96 -12.70
N PRO A 36 -8.35 16.32 -13.82
CA PRO A 36 -9.14 15.08 -13.81
C PRO A 36 -8.43 13.96 -13.05
N SER A 37 -7.10 13.84 -13.14
CA SER A 37 -6.36 12.83 -12.40
C SER A 37 -6.48 13.03 -10.87
N PHE A 38 -6.43 14.26 -10.39
CA PHE A 38 -6.59 14.56 -8.98
C PHE A 38 -8.02 14.28 -8.48
N ILE A 39 -9.04 14.61 -9.28
CA ILE A 39 -10.44 14.30 -8.96
C ILE A 39 -10.65 12.79 -8.90
N ASN A 40 -10.22 12.07 -9.93
CA ASN A 40 -10.39 10.62 -10.01
C ASN A 40 -9.62 9.88 -8.92
N MET A 41 -8.44 10.36 -8.53
CA MET A 41 -7.67 9.81 -7.40
C MET A 41 -8.48 9.88 -6.09
N LYS A 42 -9.25 10.95 -5.88
CA LYS A 42 -10.13 11.08 -4.69
C LYS A 42 -11.38 10.20 -4.78
N LEU A 43 -11.87 9.95 -5.98
CA LEU A 43 -13.06 9.11 -6.21
C LEU A 43 -12.72 7.61 -6.19
N THR A 44 -11.47 7.23 -6.39
CA THR A 44 -11.04 5.83 -6.30
C THR A 44 -11.17 5.32 -4.87
N LYS A 45 -11.96 4.28 -4.67
CA LYS A 45 -12.13 3.64 -3.36
C LYS A 45 -10.86 2.92 -2.94
N ILE A 46 -10.52 3.01 -1.67
CA ILE A 46 -9.38 2.32 -1.09
C ILE A 46 -9.90 1.21 -0.18
N ASN A 47 -9.53 -0.03 -0.51
CA ASN A 47 -9.89 -1.17 0.31
C ASN A 47 -8.79 -1.45 1.35
N TYR A 48 -9.17 -1.41 2.61
CA TYR A 48 -8.28 -1.67 3.75
C TYR A 48 -8.39 -3.11 4.26
N ASN A 49 -9.43 -3.85 3.86
CA ASN A 49 -9.62 -5.23 4.27
C ASN A 49 -8.79 -6.18 3.40
N ILE A 50 -7.74 -6.73 3.99
CA ILE A 50 -6.86 -7.65 3.28
C ILE A 50 -7.53 -9.00 2.98
N LEU A 51 -8.59 -9.37 3.72
CA LEU A 51 -9.30 -10.62 3.52
C LEU A 51 -10.05 -10.67 2.18
N VAL A 52 -10.48 -9.52 1.65
CA VAL A 52 -11.13 -9.41 0.33
C VAL A 52 -10.22 -9.90 -0.81
N TYR A 53 -8.91 -9.90 -0.59
CA TYR A 53 -7.95 -10.37 -1.59
C TYR A 53 -7.64 -11.87 -1.51
N LEU A 54 -8.23 -12.58 -0.54
CA LEU A 54 -8.14 -14.03 -0.46
C LEU A 54 -9.02 -14.69 -1.54
N PRO A 55 -8.65 -15.88 -2.04
CA PRO A 55 -9.50 -16.63 -2.96
C PRO A 55 -10.85 -17.00 -2.35
N ASP A 56 -11.93 -16.86 -3.11
CA ASP A 56 -13.30 -17.16 -2.64
C ASP A 56 -13.54 -18.66 -2.36
N ASP A 57 -12.67 -19.53 -2.88
CA ASP A 57 -12.80 -20.99 -2.77
C ASP A 57 -12.29 -21.56 -1.45
N ILE A 58 -11.59 -20.77 -0.62
CA ILE A 58 -11.11 -21.21 0.70
C ILE A 58 -12.27 -21.27 1.71
N GLU A 59 -12.17 -22.22 2.66
CA GLU A 59 -13.22 -22.47 3.67
C GLU A 59 -13.56 -21.24 4.51
N THR A 60 -12.55 -20.48 4.92
CA THR A 60 -12.74 -19.25 5.70
C THR A 60 -13.63 -18.23 4.97
N MET A 61 -13.41 -18.02 3.66
CA MET A 61 -14.23 -17.08 2.89
C MET A 61 -15.64 -17.58 2.69
N LYS A 62 -15.84 -18.89 2.44
CA LYS A 62 -17.17 -19.51 2.38
C LYS A 62 -17.89 -19.36 3.70
N GLY A 63 -17.22 -19.65 4.81
CA GLY A 63 -17.80 -19.49 6.16
C GLY A 63 -18.19 -18.04 6.44
N GLN A 64 -17.35 -17.06 6.06
CA GLN A 64 -17.66 -15.65 6.24
C GLN A 64 -18.88 -15.21 5.42
N ASN A 65 -19.02 -15.69 4.19
CA ASN A 65 -20.17 -15.38 3.34
C ASN A 65 -21.47 -15.97 3.95
N ILE A 66 -21.44 -17.22 4.44
CA ILE A 66 -22.59 -17.84 5.12
C ILE A 66 -22.96 -17.04 6.39
N LEU A 67 -21.96 -16.61 7.17
CA LEU A 67 -22.23 -15.78 8.35
C LEU A 67 -22.89 -14.44 8.00
N ALA A 68 -22.46 -13.83 6.91
CA ALA A 68 -23.02 -12.56 6.44
C ALA A 68 -24.45 -12.74 5.89
N ASP A 69 -24.65 -13.71 4.98
CA ASP A 69 -25.88 -13.86 4.21
C ASP A 69 -27.00 -14.54 5.02
N ASP A 70 -26.66 -15.58 5.78
CA ASP A 70 -27.69 -16.41 6.49
C ASP A 70 -27.86 -15.96 7.94
N PHE A 71 -26.84 -15.40 8.58
CA PHE A 71 -26.89 -15.06 10.01
C PHE A 71 -26.88 -13.54 10.28
N ASN A 72 -26.77 -12.69 9.25
CA ASN A 72 -26.58 -11.23 9.40
C ASN A 72 -25.42 -10.89 10.33
N MET A 73 -24.32 -11.62 10.22
CA MET A 73 -23.09 -11.43 10.98
C MET A 73 -21.93 -11.16 10.02
N GLY A 74 -22.02 -10.08 9.26
CA GLY A 74 -20.99 -9.70 8.28
C GLY A 74 -19.66 -9.29 8.92
N ALA A 75 -19.71 -8.79 10.15
CA ALA A 75 -18.55 -8.37 10.92
C ALA A 75 -18.83 -8.41 12.43
N PHE A 76 -17.75 -8.36 13.23
CA PHE A 76 -17.90 -8.30 14.67
C PHE A 76 -16.79 -7.48 15.34
N SER A 77 -17.11 -6.97 16.54
CA SER A 77 -16.17 -6.38 17.50
C SER A 77 -16.37 -7.02 18.87
N VAL A 78 -15.32 -7.02 19.66
CA VAL A 78 -15.33 -7.55 21.02
C VAL A 78 -14.77 -6.50 21.96
N THR A 79 -15.40 -6.33 23.11
CA THR A 79 -14.92 -5.41 24.15
C THR A 79 -14.93 -6.07 25.52
N VAL A 80 -14.01 -5.65 26.37
CA VAL A 80 -13.96 -6.04 27.79
C VAL A 80 -14.54 -4.91 28.61
N LEU A 81 -15.58 -5.23 29.37
CA LEU A 81 -16.24 -4.32 30.30
C LEU A 81 -15.60 -4.50 31.68
N GLU A 82 -14.92 -3.48 32.19
CA GLU A 82 -14.19 -3.56 33.46
C GLU A 82 -15.00 -2.97 34.60
N ASN A 83 -15.19 -3.76 35.67
CA ASN A 83 -15.80 -3.28 36.91
C ASN A 83 -17.17 -2.59 36.72
N MET A 84 -17.94 -2.96 35.70
CA MET A 84 -19.27 -2.46 35.45
C MET A 84 -20.33 -3.32 36.17
N ASN A 85 -21.37 -2.68 36.68
CA ASN A 85 -22.51 -3.41 37.23
C ASN A 85 -23.48 -3.80 36.08
N ALA A 86 -24.28 -4.86 36.29
CA ALA A 86 -25.23 -5.38 35.30
C ALA A 86 -26.16 -4.31 34.73
N LYS A 87 -26.62 -3.35 35.55
CA LYS A 87 -27.54 -2.30 35.11
C LYS A 87 -26.89 -1.33 34.14
N ASP A 88 -25.60 -1.02 34.31
CA ASP A 88 -24.88 -0.11 33.43
C ASP A 88 -24.45 -0.84 32.15
N ILE A 89 -24.13 -2.14 32.23
CA ILE A 89 -23.91 -2.98 31.03
C ILE A 89 -25.15 -3.03 30.15
N LEU A 90 -26.33 -3.28 30.69
CA LEU A 90 -27.58 -3.30 29.95
C LEU A 90 -27.91 -1.95 29.31
N LYS A 91 -27.69 -0.84 30.02
CA LYS A 91 -27.87 0.49 29.45
C LYS A 91 -26.88 0.78 28.30
N LEU A 92 -25.65 0.29 28.41
CA LEU A 92 -24.65 0.42 27.36
C LEU A 92 -25.03 -0.42 26.15
N GLU A 93 -25.49 -1.63 26.38
CA GLU A 93 -26.00 -2.54 25.36
C GLU A 93 -27.15 -1.91 24.57
N ASP A 94 -28.17 -1.36 25.26
CA ASP A 94 -29.30 -0.69 24.60
C ASP A 94 -28.82 0.48 23.72
N LYS A 95 -27.90 1.30 24.19
CA LYS A 95 -27.33 2.41 23.42
C LYS A 95 -26.58 1.94 22.18
N ILE A 96 -25.83 0.83 22.28
CA ILE A 96 -25.07 0.28 21.15
C ILE A 96 -26.02 -0.39 20.16
N ARG A 97 -27.06 -1.07 20.61
CA ARG A 97 -28.07 -1.71 19.77
C ARG A 97 -28.84 -0.72 18.89
N ASP A 98 -29.02 0.51 19.35
CA ASP A 98 -29.68 1.59 18.59
C ASP A 98 -28.79 2.22 17.49
N ILE A 99 -27.52 1.81 17.38
CA ILE A 99 -26.63 2.33 16.34
C ILE A 99 -26.96 1.65 15.00
N ASP A 100 -27.17 2.49 13.99
CA ASP A 100 -27.36 2.00 12.62
C ASP A 100 -26.12 1.21 12.12
N GLY A 101 -26.37 0.01 11.57
CA GLY A 101 -25.35 -0.95 11.17
C GLY A 101 -25.00 -2.01 12.22
N VAL A 102 -25.42 -1.86 13.47
CA VAL A 102 -25.31 -2.91 14.49
C VAL A 102 -26.42 -3.95 14.28
N ALA A 103 -26.04 -5.22 14.18
CA ALA A 103 -26.99 -6.32 14.03
C ALA A 103 -27.47 -6.85 15.39
N LYS A 104 -26.52 -7.18 16.27
CA LYS A 104 -26.80 -7.67 17.62
C LYS A 104 -25.70 -7.24 18.57
N VAL A 105 -26.06 -7.07 19.83
CA VAL A 105 -25.15 -6.93 20.95
C VAL A 105 -25.40 -8.11 21.87
N ILE A 106 -24.37 -8.86 22.23
CA ILE A 106 -24.45 -10.09 23.01
C ILE A 106 -23.55 -9.93 24.23
N THR A 107 -24.15 -10.05 25.40
CA THR A 107 -23.44 -10.04 26.68
C THR A 107 -23.72 -11.34 27.47
N GLY A 108 -22.99 -11.57 28.52
CA GLY A 108 -23.29 -12.70 29.42
C GLY A 108 -24.69 -12.62 30.03
N TYR A 109 -25.30 -11.44 30.07
CA TYR A 109 -26.64 -11.20 30.63
C TYR A 109 -27.76 -11.53 29.64
N ASP A 110 -27.53 -11.46 28.32
CA ASP A 110 -28.53 -11.89 27.32
C ASP A 110 -28.79 -13.40 27.35
N ALA A 111 -27.74 -14.17 27.56
CA ALA A 111 -27.86 -15.65 27.63
C ALA A 111 -28.64 -16.14 28.87
N LEU A 112 -28.77 -15.30 29.89
CA LEU A 112 -29.28 -15.65 31.20
C LEU A 112 -30.65 -15.06 31.54
N GLY A 113 -31.05 -13.98 30.84
CA GLY A 113 -32.09 -13.09 31.30
C GLY A 113 -31.67 -12.32 32.55
N THR A 114 -32.22 -11.13 32.72
CA THR A 114 -31.86 -10.20 33.80
C THR A 114 -32.20 -10.70 35.22
N GLU A 115 -32.93 -11.77 35.33
CA GLU A 115 -33.45 -12.31 36.58
C GLU A 115 -32.56 -13.44 37.18
N ILE A 116 -31.60 -13.95 36.40
CA ILE A 116 -30.73 -15.05 36.87
C ILE A 116 -29.35 -14.45 37.25
N PRO A 117 -28.95 -14.47 38.53
CA PRO A 117 -27.63 -14.03 38.94
C PRO A 117 -26.55 -14.89 38.23
N ALA A 118 -25.53 -14.24 37.70
CA ALA A 118 -24.39 -14.92 37.04
C ALA A 118 -23.72 -15.99 37.95
N SER A 119 -23.94 -15.92 39.27
CA SER A 119 -23.46 -16.89 40.25
C SER A 119 -24.09 -18.29 40.12
N ILE A 120 -25.22 -18.44 39.41
CA ILE A 120 -25.93 -19.72 39.22
C ILE A 120 -25.45 -20.47 37.97
N LEU A 121 -24.69 -19.81 37.08
CA LEU A 121 -24.10 -20.46 35.91
C LEU A 121 -23.08 -21.53 36.29
N PRO A 122 -22.96 -22.59 35.48
CA PRO A 122 -21.83 -23.51 35.53
C PRO A 122 -20.54 -22.72 35.45
N THR A 123 -19.56 -23.05 36.30
CA THR A 123 -18.29 -22.36 36.43
C THR A 123 -17.54 -22.20 35.10
N ASP A 124 -17.71 -23.19 34.21
CA ASP A 124 -17.05 -23.20 32.89
C ASP A 124 -17.58 -22.11 31.93
N ILE A 125 -18.90 -21.89 31.94
CA ILE A 125 -19.55 -20.87 31.10
C ILE A 125 -19.28 -19.48 31.72
N ARG A 126 -19.45 -19.37 33.04
CA ARG A 126 -19.21 -18.10 33.75
C ARG A 126 -17.79 -17.62 33.61
N SER A 127 -16.79 -18.50 33.75
CA SER A 127 -15.36 -18.12 33.62
C SER A 127 -14.97 -17.67 32.21
N LYS A 128 -15.74 -18.04 31.20
CA LYS A 128 -15.51 -17.63 29.81
C LYS A 128 -16.16 -16.27 29.50
N LEU A 129 -17.26 -15.90 30.13
CA LEU A 129 -18.02 -14.68 29.86
C LEU A 129 -17.80 -13.59 30.90
N SER A 130 -17.53 -13.96 32.18
CA SER A 130 -17.29 -13.05 33.28
C SER A 130 -16.19 -13.60 34.16
N LYS A 131 -15.11 -12.83 34.35
CA LYS A 131 -13.95 -13.21 35.15
C LYS A 131 -13.40 -12.00 35.89
N ASP A 132 -13.15 -12.14 37.21
CA ASP A 132 -12.55 -11.12 38.05
C ASP A 132 -13.22 -9.73 37.91
N ASN A 133 -14.57 -9.73 37.91
CA ASN A 133 -15.40 -8.52 37.71
C ASN A 133 -15.24 -7.83 36.34
N ASN A 134 -14.79 -8.59 35.33
CA ASN A 134 -14.78 -8.17 33.93
C ASN A 134 -15.75 -9.03 33.14
N ASP A 135 -16.48 -8.40 32.22
CA ASP A 135 -17.43 -9.04 31.33
C ASP A 135 -17.01 -8.86 29.86
N ILE A 136 -17.45 -9.76 28.99
CA ILE A 136 -17.25 -9.64 27.54
C ILE A 136 -18.54 -9.21 26.88
N MET A 137 -18.45 -8.25 25.95
CA MET A 137 -19.53 -7.87 25.06
C MET A 137 -19.09 -8.14 23.62
N LEU A 138 -19.87 -8.92 22.88
CA LEU A 138 -19.73 -9.15 21.45
C LEU A 138 -20.74 -8.28 20.70
N ILE A 139 -20.24 -7.49 19.76
CA ILE A 139 -21.06 -6.63 18.92
C ILE A 139 -20.93 -7.14 17.49
N THR A 140 -22.06 -7.50 16.86
CA THR A 140 -22.09 -7.93 15.46
C THR A 140 -22.69 -6.84 14.59
N TYR A 141 -22.25 -6.80 13.33
CA TYR A 141 -22.67 -5.80 12.34
C TYR A 141 -23.34 -6.48 11.15
N ASN A 142 -24.29 -5.79 10.54
CA ASN A 142 -25.06 -6.30 9.40
C ASN A 142 -24.17 -6.55 8.18
N ASP A 143 -23.28 -5.60 7.89
CA ASP A 143 -22.49 -5.60 6.67
C ASP A 143 -21.05 -6.12 6.91
N ALA A 144 -20.34 -6.35 5.82
CA ALA A 144 -18.96 -6.84 5.85
C ALA A 144 -18.03 -5.90 6.64
N THR A 145 -16.91 -6.43 7.13
CA THR A 145 -15.93 -5.73 7.97
C THR A 145 -15.44 -4.41 7.39
N SER A 146 -15.34 -4.30 6.05
CA SER A 146 -14.86 -3.10 5.36
C SER A 146 -15.97 -2.18 4.84
N ALA A 147 -17.24 -2.50 5.10
CA ALA A 147 -18.34 -1.65 4.66
C ALA A 147 -18.36 -0.32 5.43
N ASP A 148 -18.68 0.76 4.74
CA ASP A 148 -18.75 2.10 5.35
C ASP A 148 -19.75 2.14 6.51
N THR A 149 -20.85 1.40 6.42
CA THR A 149 -21.84 1.23 7.49
C THR A 149 -21.23 0.60 8.73
N THR A 150 -20.45 -0.46 8.58
CA THR A 150 -19.77 -1.15 9.68
C THR A 150 -18.72 -0.23 10.32
N LEU A 151 -17.86 0.42 9.52
CA LEU A 151 -16.81 1.32 10.03
C LEU A 151 -17.41 2.53 10.77
N ASN A 152 -18.51 3.08 10.26
CA ASN A 152 -19.24 4.16 10.93
C ASN A 152 -19.88 3.66 12.25
N ALA A 153 -20.45 2.44 12.27
CA ALA A 153 -20.98 1.85 13.47
C ALA A 153 -19.89 1.63 14.53
N VAL A 154 -18.74 1.08 14.16
CA VAL A 154 -17.57 0.92 15.06
C VAL A 154 -17.11 2.26 15.63
N THR A 155 -17.07 3.31 14.80
CA THR A 155 -16.71 4.66 15.24
C THR A 155 -17.69 5.19 16.29
N LYS A 156 -19.00 5.04 16.06
CA LYS A 156 -20.03 5.44 17.03
C LYS A 156 -20.00 4.60 18.31
N VAL A 157 -19.72 3.30 18.19
CA VAL A 157 -19.52 2.43 19.37
C VAL A 157 -18.37 2.96 20.21
N ARG A 158 -17.21 3.29 19.60
CA ARG A 158 -16.06 3.87 20.28
C ARG A 158 -16.37 5.21 20.95
N GLU A 159 -17.16 6.06 20.32
CA GLU A 159 -17.59 7.34 20.92
C GLU A 159 -18.41 7.11 22.20
N ILE A 160 -19.30 6.10 22.20
CA ILE A 160 -20.13 5.77 23.37
C ILE A 160 -19.30 5.10 24.47
N THR A 161 -18.31 4.28 24.09
CA THR A 161 -17.50 3.46 25.02
C THR A 161 -16.23 4.15 25.49
N LYS A 162 -15.89 5.32 24.96
CA LYS A 162 -14.61 6.03 25.13
C LYS A 162 -14.07 6.07 26.55
N ASP A 163 -14.95 6.27 27.55
CA ASP A 163 -14.57 6.41 28.94
C ASP A 163 -14.81 5.13 29.77
N THR A 164 -15.28 4.05 29.14
CA THR A 164 -15.68 2.84 29.84
C THR A 164 -14.91 1.59 29.40
N CYS A 165 -14.69 1.42 28.11
CA CYS A 165 -14.01 0.26 27.59
C CYS A 165 -13.43 0.50 26.20
N LYS A 166 -12.49 -0.37 25.80
CA LYS A 166 -11.86 -0.33 24.48
C LYS A 166 -12.51 -1.35 23.56
N VAL A 167 -12.66 -0.98 22.30
CA VAL A 167 -13.27 -1.83 21.28
C VAL A 167 -12.19 -2.53 20.49
N GLY A 168 -12.17 -3.87 20.58
CA GLY A 168 -11.29 -4.77 19.85
C GLY A 168 -12.03 -5.54 18.75
N GLY A 169 -11.36 -6.56 18.22
CA GLY A 169 -11.86 -7.40 17.13
C GLY A 169 -11.49 -6.87 15.75
N MET A 170 -11.88 -7.65 14.71
CA MET A 170 -11.40 -7.42 13.35
C MET A 170 -11.84 -6.06 12.78
N SER A 171 -13.09 -5.66 13.00
CA SER A 171 -13.62 -4.40 12.47
C SER A 171 -12.95 -3.18 13.10
N ALA A 172 -12.67 -3.23 14.39
CA ALA A 172 -11.95 -2.18 15.09
C ALA A 172 -10.48 -2.09 14.65
N MET A 173 -9.82 -3.25 14.44
CA MET A 173 -8.46 -3.30 13.88
C MET A 173 -8.39 -2.72 12.48
N LEU A 174 -9.40 -2.99 11.66
CA LEU A 174 -9.47 -2.43 10.31
C LEU A 174 -9.58 -0.90 10.34
N LEU A 175 -10.43 -0.37 11.21
CA LEU A 175 -10.58 1.09 11.40
C LEU A 175 -9.25 1.73 11.83
N ASP A 176 -8.57 1.14 12.83
CA ASP A 176 -7.25 1.62 13.28
C ASP A 176 -6.18 1.54 12.19
N THR A 177 -6.17 0.44 11.42
CA THR A 177 -5.25 0.27 10.27
C THR A 177 -5.50 1.33 9.21
N MET A 178 -6.78 1.65 8.93
CA MET A 178 -7.16 2.68 7.98
C MET A 178 -6.65 4.06 8.42
N ASP A 179 -6.91 4.43 9.67
CA ASP A 179 -6.50 5.73 10.23
C ASP A 179 -4.97 5.85 10.29
N LEU A 180 -4.28 4.80 10.72
CA LEU A 180 -2.82 4.74 10.76
C LEU A 180 -2.22 4.86 9.36
N ALA A 181 -2.71 4.05 8.41
CA ALA A 181 -2.21 4.07 7.04
C ALA A 181 -2.41 5.43 6.37
N GLN A 182 -3.56 6.09 6.57
CA GLN A 182 -3.81 7.42 5.99
C GLN A 182 -2.84 8.48 6.52
N ARG A 183 -2.51 8.43 7.81
CA ARG A 183 -1.55 9.37 8.42
C ARG A 183 -0.11 9.08 7.98
N GLU A 184 0.30 7.83 8.05
CA GLU A 184 1.70 7.44 7.81
C GLU A 184 2.08 7.52 6.33
N ILE A 185 1.22 7.10 5.40
CA ILE A 185 1.52 7.15 3.96
C ILE A 185 1.94 8.57 3.54
N THR A 186 1.23 9.58 4.01
CA THR A 186 1.54 10.99 3.67
C THR A 186 2.92 11.40 4.20
N ILE A 187 3.23 11.04 5.44
CA ILE A 187 4.52 11.36 6.07
C ILE A 187 5.66 10.65 5.35
N TYR A 188 5.52 9.37 5.05
CA TYR A 188 6.56 8.59 4.36
C TYR A 188 6.80 9.07 2.93
N ILE A 189 5.77 9.48 2.20
CA ILE A 189 5.93 10.08 0.86
C ILE A 189 6.73 11.39 0.96
N VAL A 190 6.43 12.25 1.92
CA VAL A 190 7.18 13.51 2.12
C VAL A 190 8.64 13.24 2.45
N ILE A 191 8.90 12.32 3.39
CA ILE A 191 10.27 11.92 3.75
C ILE A 191 11.00 11.35 2.53
N ALA A 192 10.36 10.46 1.77
CA ALA A 192 10.96 9.86 0.57
C ALA A 192 11.31 10.93 -0.49
N VAL A 193 10.42 11.89 -0.73
CA VAL A 193 10.67 13.00 -1.66
C VAL A 193 11.83 13.87 -1.19
N VAL A 194 11.88 14.24 0.09
CA VAL A 194 12.97 15.06 0.65
C VAL A 194 14.31 14.32 0.54
N LEU A 195 14.35 13.04 0.94
CA LEU A 195 15.57 12.23 0.82
C LEU A 195 16.00 12.08 -0.64
N CYS A 196 15.06 11.87 -1.56
CA CYS A 196 15.35 11.76 -2.99
C CYS A 196 15.93 13.07 -3.53
N ILE A 197 15.37 14.23 -3.18
CA ILE A 197 15.91 15.54 -3.55
C ILE A 197 17.32 15.69 -3.02
N LEU A 198 17.57 15.38 -1.75
CA LEU A 198 18.92 15.50 -1.15
C LEU A 198 19.95 14.63 -1.88
N VAL A 199 19.62 13.37 -2.17
CA VAL A 199 20.52 12.47 -2.91
C VAL A 199 20.75 12.96 -4.33
N LEU A 200 19.73 13.47 -5.00
CA LEU A 200 19.82 14.01 -6.34
C LEU A 200 20.66 15.31 -6.37
N GLU A 201 20.54 16.18 -5.37
CA GLU A 201 21.37 17.39 -5.22
C GLU A 201 22.87 17.04 -5.09
N LEU A 202 23.18 15.94 -4.40
CA LEU A 202 24.56 15.45 -4.30
C LEU A 202 25.07 14.90 -5.64
N SER A 203 24.19 14.30 -6.45
CA SER A 203 24.55 13.57 -7.67
C SER A 203 24.56 14.44 -8.92
N LEU A 204 23.67 15.43 -8.99
CA LEU A 204 23.47 16.28 -10.16
C LEU A 204 24.20 17.61 -10.01
N ASN A 205 24.37 18.32 -11.13
CA ASN A 205 25.17 19.55 -11.19
C ASN A 205 24.30 20.82 -11.18
N SER A 206 23.06 20.77 -10.73
CA SER A 206 22.16 21.93 -10.68
C SER A 206 21.07 21.71 -9.63
N TYR A 207 20.83 22.70 -8.78
CA TYR A 207 19.79 22.68 -7.74
C TYR A 207 18.36 22.62 -8.30
N LEU A 208 18.13 23.04 -9.53
CA LEU A 208 16.80 23.05 -10.13
C LEU A 208 16.40 21.71 -10.73
N VAL A 209 17.37 20.93 -11.23
CA VAL A 209 17.09 19.66 -11.93
C VAL A 209 16.40 18.62 -11.03
N PRO A 210 16.81 18.39 -9.77
CA PRO A 210 16.09 17.51 -8.84
C PRO A 210 14.63 17.91 -8.64
N ILE A 211 14.35 19.21 -8.57
CA ILE A 211 12.98 19.74 -8.40
C ILE A 211 12.14 19.45 -9.65
N LEU A 212 12.67 19.69 -10.85
CA LEU A 212 11.98 19.39 -12.11
C LEU A 212 11.73 17.88 -12.29
N LEU A 213 12.69 17.08 -11.85
CA LEU A 213 12.61 15.63 -11.86
C LEU A 213 11.50 15.14 -10.92
N MET A 214 11.46 15.67 -9.69
CA MET A 214 10.38 15.36 -8.73
C MET A 214 9.02 15.83 -9.22
N LEU A 215 8.94 16.97 -9.89
CA LEU A 215 7.71 17.45 -10.53
C LEU A 215 7.21 16.45 -11.59
N ASN A 216 8.09 16.00 -12.48
CA ASN A 216 7.76 15.00 -13.50
C ASN A 216 7.26 13.69 -12.88
N ILE A 217 7.94 13.19 -11.85
CA ILE A 217 7.56 11.97 -11.15
C ILE A 217 6.23 12.15 -10.42
N GLY A 218 6.03 13.28 -9.76
CA GLY A 218 4.77 13.62 -9.10
C GLY A 218 3.59 13.61 -10.06
N MET A 219 3.78 14.14 -11.29
CA MET A 219 2.78 14.07 -12.36
C MET A 219 2.52 12.62 -12.77
N ALA A 220 3.55 11.80 -12.95
CA ALA A 220 3.41 10.39 -13.31
C ALA A 220 2.64 9.59 -12.24
N ILE A 221 2.96 9.80 -10.95
CA ILE A 221 2.25 9.19 -9.81
C ILE A 221 0.78 9.63 -9.81
N LEU A 222 0.53 10.93 -9.99
CA LEU A 222 -0.83 11.47 -10.00
C LEU A 222 -1.66 10.89 -11.15
N TYR A 223 -1.10 10.77 -12.35
CA TYR A 223 -1.78 10.13 -13.47
C TYR A 223 -2.05 8.64 -13.20
N ASN A 224 -1.08 7.95 -12.60
CA ASN A 224 -1.27 6.57 -12.23
C ASN A 224 -2.40 6.40 -11.20
N LEU A 225 -2.39 7.17 -10.14
CA LEU A 225 -3.44 7.13 -9.10
C LEU A 225 -4.80 7.57 -9.65
N GLY A 226 -4.83 8.61 -10.50
CA GLY A 226 -6.06 9.12 -11.10
C GLY A 226 -6.71 8.17 -12.11
N THR A 227 -5.94 7.33 -12.77
CA THR A 227 -6.46 6.32 -13.70
C THR A 227 -6.91 5.04 -13.01
N ASN A 228 -6.72 4.89 -11.69
CA ASN A 228 -7.19 3.73 -10.93
C ASN A 228 -8.71 3.66 -10.78
N LEU A 229 -9.41 4.76 -11.01
CA LEU A 229 -10.88 4.77 -11.03
C LEU A 229 -11.48 3.70 -11.96
N VAL A 230 -10.76 3.33 -13.03
CA VAL A 230 -11.16 2.26 -13.97
C VAL A 230 -11.24 0.89 -13.29
N PHE A 231 -10.49 0.68 -12.21
CA PHE A 231 -10.53 -0.57 -11.42
C PHE A 231 -11.61 -0.56 -10.32
N GLY A 232 -12.26 0.58 -10.09
CA GLY A 232 -13.24 0.79 -9.03
C GLY A 232 -12.61 0.99 -7.67
N GLU A 233 -11.85 0.03 -7.20
CA GLU A 233 -11.12 0.09 -5.93
C GLU A 233 -9.69 -0.46 -6.05
N ILE A 234 -8.82 -0.05 -5.14
CA ILE A 234 -7.45 -0.56 -5.01
C ILE A 234 -7.13 -0.80 -3.53
N SER A 235 -6.21 -1.73 -3.25
CA SER A 235 -5.70 -1.94 -1.89
C SER A 235 -4.96 -0.71 -1.34
N TYR A 236 -5.09 -0.48 -0.02
CA TYR A 236 -4.26 0.52 0.67
C TYR A 236 -2.76 0.22 0.54
N ILE A 237 -2.39 -1.07 0.51
CA ILE A 237 -1.01 -1.52 0.30
C ILE A 237 -0.54 -1.09 -1.09
N THR A 238 -1.35 -1.33 -2.12
CA THR A 238 -1.06 -0.90 -3.50
C THR A 238 -0.90 0.61 -3.57
N LYS A 239 -1.80 1.38 -2.96
CA LYS A 239 -1.72 2.85 -2.91
C LYS A 239 -0.41 3.34 -2.28
N ALA A 240 -0.01 2.75 -1.16
CA ALA A 240 1.23 3.10 -0.46
C ALA A 240 2.47 2.78 -1.29
N LEU A 241 2.54 1.57 -1.83
CA LEU A 241 3.69 1.09 -2.58
C LEU A 241 3.84 1.80 -3.93
N VAL A 242 2.75 2.12 -4.61
CA VAL A 242 2.76 2.83 -5.91
C VAL A 242 3.56 4.12 -5.83
N ALA A 243 3.30 4.96 -4.82
CA ALA A 243 3.98 6.24 -4.71
C ALA A 243 5.50 6.08 -4.52
N VAL A 244 5.93 5.19 -3.62
CA VAL A 244 7.34 4.99 -3.28
C VAL A 244 8.09 4.24 -4.38
N LEU A 245 7.53 3.14 -4.90
CA LEU A 245 8.19 2.35 -5.94
C LEU A 245 8.26 3.09 -7.27
N GLN A 246 7.20 3.80 -7.64
CA GLN A 246 7.20 4.60 -8.87
C GLN A 246 8.21 5.76 -8.79
N LEU A 247 8.37 6.36 -7.60
CA LEU A 247 9.42 7.36 -7.36
C LEU A 247 10.81 6.79 -7.69
N GLY A 248 11.16 5.61 -7.18
CA GLY A 248 12.44 4.98 -7.47
C GLY A 248 12.62 4.65 -8.95
N VAL A 249 11.70 3.90 -9.54
CA VAL A 249 11.80 3.41 -10.94
C VAL A 249 11.82 4.57 -11.96
N THR A 250 10.97 5.59 -11.77
CA THR A 250 10.89 6.71 -12.72
C THR A 250 12.08 7.67 -12.59
N THR A 251 12.67 7.77 -11.40
CA THR A 251 13.87 8.58 -11.15
C THR A 251 15.02 8.12 -12.03
N ASP A 252 15.30 6.83 -12.10
CA ASP A 252 16.41 6.27 -12.87
C ASP A 252 16.30 6.60 -14.35
N PHE A 253 15.10 6.49 -14.93
CA PHE A 253 14.85 6.84 -16.33
C PHE A 253 15.09 8.33 -16.60
N SER A 254 14.65 9.17 -15.68
CA SER A 254 14.77 10.62 -15.81
C SER A 254 16.23 11.09 -15.66
N ILE A 255 16.98 10.54 -14.71
CA ILE A 255 18.42 10.82 -14.54
C ILE A 255 19.19 10.46 -15.81
N PHE A 256 18.90 9.28 -16.38
CA PHE A 256 19.56 8.81 -17.58
C PHE A 256 19.34 9.77 -18.77
N LEU A 257 18.11 10.23 -18.96
CA LEU A 257 17.78 11.22 -19.99
C LEU A 257 18.49 12.56 -19.74
N TYR A 258 18.49 13.04 -18.49
CA TYR A 258 19.17 14.29 -18.16
C TYR A 258 20.67 14.24 -18.45
N HIS A 259 21.36 13.18 -18.03
CA HIS A 259 22.79 13.04 -18.31
C HIS A 259 23.08 12.93 -19.82
N SER A 260 22.24 12.25 -20.59
CA SER A 260 22.37 12.21 -22.04
C SER A 260 22.21 13.62 -22.65
N TYR A 261 21.20 14.38 -22.20
CA TYR A 261 20.99 15.76 -22.65
C TYR A 261 22.18 16.68 -22.31
N GLU A 262 22.62 16.66 -21.04
CA GLU A 262 23.75 17.50 -20.59
C GLU A 262 25.03 17.19 -21.37
N SER A 263 25.33 15.93 -21.67
CA SER A 263 26.51 15.52 -22.45
C SER A 263 26.50 15.96 -23.91
N LYS A 264 25.32 16.32 -24.45
CA LYS A 264 25.11 16.70 -25.84
C LYS A 264 24.93 18.20 -26.02
N LYS A 265 24.61 18.92 -24.95
CA LYS A 265 24.27 20.34 -25.00
C LYS A 265 25.36 21.20 -25.69
N ASP A 266 26.62 20.92 -25.43
CA ASP A 266 27.74 21.64 -26.02
C ASP A 266 28.12 21.13 -27.42
N LYS A 267 27.55 20.02 -27.88
CA LYS A 267 27.89 19.40 -29.17
C LYS A 267 26.96 19.81 -30.33
N TYR A 268 25.77 20.33 -30.01
CA TYR A 268 24.74 20.68 -30.98
C TYR A 268 24.50 22.19 -30.98
N LYS A 269 24.03 22.72 -32.11
CA LYS A 269 23.83 24.19 -32.31
C LYS A 269 22.64 24.72 -31.50
N THR A 270 21.61 23.88 -31.30
CA THR A 270 20.41 24.26 -30.57
C THR A 270 20.12 23.28 -29.45
N LYS A 271 19.45 23.76 -28.40
CA LYS A 271 18.99 22.93 -27.24
C LYS A 271 18.02 21.85 -27.68
N GLU A 272 17.17 22.16 -28.64
CA GLU A 272 16.19 21.25 -29.23
C GLU A 272 16.87 20.11 -30.01
N GLU A 273 17.96 20.38 -30.74
CA GLU A 273 18.76 19.35 -31.41
C GLU A 273 19.44 18.44 -30.41
N ALA A 274 20.07 19.00 -29.37
CA ALA A 274 20.69 18.24 -28.29
C ALA A 274 19.67 17.33 -27.56
N MET A 275 18.50 17.88 -27.26
CA MET A 275 17.41 17.12 -26.63
C MET A 275 16.86 16.02 -27.55
N THR A 276 16.68 16.31 -28.83
CA THR A 276 16.25 15.31 -29.83
C THR A 276 17.19 14.11 -29.86
N GLU A 277 18.49 14.37 -29.83
CA GLU A 277 19.51 13.32 -29.83
C GLU A 277 19.57 12.58 -28.49
N ALA A 278 19.37 13.28 -27.38
CA ALA A 278 19.28 12.67 -26.06
C ALA A 278 18.09 11.70 -25.96
N ILE A 279 16.91 12.13 -26.39
CA ILE A 279 15.72 11.27 -26.45
C ILE A 279 15.98 10.04 -27.34
N SER A 280 16.57 10.25 -28.55
CA SER A 280 16.83 9.14 -29.48
C SER A 280 17.75 8.07 -28.88
N GLU A 281 18.81 8.49 -28.19
CA GLU A 281 19.79 7.59 -27.59
C GLU A 281 19.21 6.83 -26.37
N THR A 282 18.44 7.53 -25.53
CA THR A 282 17.94 6.96 -24.29
C THR A 282 16.67 6.14 -24.48
N PHE A 283 15.94 6.37 -25.57
CA PHE A 283 14.62 5.76 -25.81
C PHE A 283 14.66 4.23 -25.73
N ILE A 284 15.58 3.59 -26.44
CA ILE A 284 15.67 2.11 -26.48
C ILE A 284 16.06 1.55 -25.12
N SER A 285 17.01 2.21 -24.43
CA SER A 285 17.46 1.77 -23.11
C SER A 285 16.37 1.90 -22.05
N VAL A 286 15.63 3.01 -22.06
CA VAL A 286 14.50 3.25 -21.15
C VAL A 286 13.37 2.28 -21.44
N LEU A 287 13.01 2.06 -22.71
CA LEU A 287 11.97 1.08 -23.08
C LEU A 287 12.38 -0.34 -22.71
N GLY A 288 13.61 -0.75 -22.98
CA GLY A 288 14.10 -2.09 -22.67
C GLY A 288 14.04 -2.38 -21.16
N SER A 289 14.53 -1.45 -20.34
CA SER A 289 14.47 -1.56 -18.88
C SER A 289 13.03 -1.53 -18.37
N SER A 290 12.19 -0.64 -18.88
CA SER A 290 10.80 -0.54 -18.44
C SER A 290 9.96 -1.76 -18.82
N LEU A 291 10.17 -2.35 -19.99
CA LEU A 291 9.47 -3.58 -20.41
C LEU A 291 9.76 -4.75 -19.48
N THR A 292 11.02 -4.91 -19.04
CA THR A 292 11.36 -5.95 -18.06
C THR A 292 10.68 -5.73 -16.72
N THR A 293 10.63 -4.48 -16.26
CA THR A 293 9.93 -4.10 -15.02
C THR A 293 8.42 -4.31 -15.13
N ILE A 294 7.80 -3.89 -16.24
CA ILE A 294 6.38 -4.12 -16.52
C ILE A 294 6.08 -5.61 -16.55
N ALA A 295 6.90 -6.41 -17.24
CA ALA A 295 6.73 -7.87 -17.30
C ALA A 295 6.78 -8.48 -15.88
N GLY A 296 7.72 -8.03 -15.04
CA GLY A 296 7.81 -8.46 -13.64
C GLY A 296 6.53 -8.18 -12.85
N PHE A 297 5.95 -6.98 -13.00
CA PHE A 297 4.69 -6.66 -12.34
C PHE A 297 3.49 -7.43 -12.91
N ILE A 298 3.45 -7.66 -14.23
CA ILE A 298 2.38 -8.46 -14.86
C ILE A 298 2.38 -9.90 -14.36
N VAL A 299 3.54 -10.48 -14.06
CA VAL A 299 3.63 -11.83 -13.49
C VAL A 299 2.90 -11.92 -12.14
N LEU A 300 2.86 -10.86 -11.33
CA LEU A 300 2.09 -10.83 -10.08
C LEU A 300 0.59 -11.06 -10.32
N CYS A 301 0.08 -10.71 -11.50
CA CYS A 301 -1.32 -10.93 -11.85
C CYS A 301 -1.70 -12.42 -11.96
N THR A 302 -0.73 -13.32 -12.03
CA THR A 302 -0.95 -14.78 -12.07
C THR A 302 -1.10 -15.42 -10.69
N MET A 303 -0.91 -14.64 -9.62
CA MET A 303 -1.08 -15.12 -8.24
C MET A 303 -2.55 -15.43 -7.95
N LYS A 304 -2.79 -16.47 -7.16
CA LYS A 304 -4.14 -16.77 -6.63
C LYS A 304 -4.64 -15.68 -5.68
N LEU A 305 -3.74 -15.09 -4.91
CA LEU A 305 -4.04 -13.94 -4.06
C LEU A 305 -4.31 -12.72 -4.96
N THR A 306 -5.53 -12.22 -4.97
CA THR A 306 -5.95 -11.14 -5.88
C THR A 306 -5.25 -9.80 -5.60
N LEU A 307 -4.65 -9.64 -4.42
CA LEU A 307 -3.75 -8.53 -4.10
C LEU A 307 -2.57 -8.44 -5.09
N GLY A 308 -2.04 -9.60 -5.55
CA GLY A 308 -1.00 -9.63 -6.57
C GLY A 308 -1.47 -9.05 -7.90
N LYS A 309 -2.73 -9.30 -8.30
CA LYS A 309 -3.33 -8.72 -9.50
C LYS A 309 -3.51 -7.21 -9.35
N ASP A 310 -4.02 -6.75 -8.21
CA ASP A 310 -4.20 -5.33 -7.91
C ASP A 310 -2.86 -4.58 -7.99
N LEU A 311 -1.87 -5.02 -7.22
CA LEU A 311 -0.54 -4.43 -7.22
C LEU A 311 0.13 -4.51 -8.60
N GLY A 312 0.05 -5.67 -9.26
CA GLY A 312 0.69 -5.92 -10.54
C GLY A 312 0.18 -4.99 -11.65
N LEU A 313 -1.14 -4.84 -11.79
CA LEU A 313 -1.74 -3.96 -12.81
C LEU A 313 -1.44 -2.48 -12.54
N VAL A 314 -1.61 -2.03 -11.31
CA VAL A 314 -1.40 -0.63 -10.95
C VAL A 314 0.07 -0.23 -11.10
N MET A 315 1.00 -1.13 -10.72
CA MET A 315 2.44 -0.89 -10.86
C MET A 315 2.90 -0.94 -12.32
N ALA A 316 2.46 -1.94 -13.09
CA ALA A 316 2.79 -2.02 -14.53
C ALA A 316 2.33 -0.76 -15.28
N LYS A 317 1.10 -0.30 -15.02
CA LYS A 317 0.56 0.95 -15.56
C LYS A 317 1.37 2.16 -15.08
N GLY A 318 1.77 2.18 -13.81
CA GLY A 318 2.60 3.23 -13.22
C GLY A 318 3.94 3.38 -13.92
N VAL A 319 4.63 2.27 -14.19
CA VAL A 319 5.90 2.27 -14.94
C VAL A 319 5.68 2.78 -16.36
N LEU A 320 4.63 2.33 -17.05
CA LEU A 320 4.30 2.82 -18.39
C LEU A 320 4.07 4.33 -18.41
N LEU A 321 3.27 4.87 -17.49
CA LEU A 321 3.03 6.31 -17.36
C LEU A 321 4.31 7.07 -17.00
N GLY A 322 5.15 6.49 -16.14
CA GLY A 322 6.47 7.04 -15.80
C GLY A 322 7.37 7.17 -17.02
N VAL A 323 7.42 6.16 -17.87
CA VAL A 323 8.18 6.20 -19.14
C VAL A 323 7.62 7.27 -20.09
N ILE A 324 6.30 7.33 -20.25
CA ILE A 324 5.65 8.32 -21.10
C ILE A 324 5.99 9.73 -20.62
N THR A 325 5.85 10.03 -19.33
CA THR A 325 6.15 11.36 -18.78
C THR A 325 7.64 11.68 -18.88
N THR A 326 8.52 10.71 -18.61
CA THR A 326 9.98 10.89 -18.72
C THR A 326 10.43 11.18 -20.16
N LEU A 327 9.83 10.54 -21.13
CA LEU A 327 10.20 10.76 -22.56
C LEU A 327 9.48 11.95 -23.19
N THR A 328 8.38 12.44 -22.61
CA THR A 328 7.60 13.55 -23.20
C THR A 328 7.60 14.81 -22.35
N VAL A 329 7.17 14.73 -21.10
CA VAL A 329 7.01 15.91 -20.21
C VAL A 329 8.34 16.40 -19.69
N PHE A 330 9.19 15.49 -19.21
CA PHE A 330 10.48 15.86 -18.61
C PHE A 330 11.43 16.58 -19.58
N PRO A 331 11.61 16.16 -20.85
CA PRO A 331 12.38 16.93 -21.85
C PRO A 331 11.84 18.35 -22.05
N VAL A 332 10.51 18.48 -22.06
CA VAL A 332 9.86 19.78 -22.21
C VAL A 332 10.16 20.69 -21.01
N LEU A 333 10.08 20.16 -19.78
CA LEU A 333 10.45 20.90 -18.58
C LEU A 333 11.93 21.34 -18.63
N LEU A 334 12.84 20.44 -19.01
CA LEU A 334 14.26 20.77 -19.14
C LEU A 334 14.51 21.89 -20.16
N LEU A 335 13.84 21.86 -21.32
CA LEU A 335 13.97 22.88 -22.35
C LEU A 335 13.41 24.25 -21.91
N TYR A 336 12.28 24.28 -21.20
CA TYR A 336 11.68 25.52 -20.71
C TYR A 336 12.53 26.17 -19.62
N PHE A 337 13.05 25.37 -18.70
CA PHE A 337 13.82 25.84 -17.56
C PHE A 337 15.33 25.82 -17.79
N ASP A 338 15.80 25.57 -19.02
CA ASP A 338 17.22 25.43 -19.30
C ASP A 338 18.06 26.63 -18.87
N ASN A 339 17.58 27.86 -19.10
CA ASN A 339 18.29 29.08 -18.66
C ASN A 339 18.35 29.19 -17.13
N ALA A 340 17.34 28.69 -16.41
CA ALA A 340 17.33 28.66 -14.95
C ALA A 340 18.24 27.54 -14.42
N ILE A 341 18.28 26.40 -15.11
CA ILE A 341 19.19 25.29 -14.82
C ILE A 341 20.63 25.76 -14.89
N GLU A 342 21.00 26.52 -15.97
CA GLU A 342 22.35 27.09 -16.11
C GLU A 342 22.73 28.04 -14.97
N LYS A 343 21.79 28.88 -14.53
CA LYS A 343 22.02 29.81 -13.40
C LYS A 343 22.18 29.11 -12.06
N THR A 344 21.61 27.92 -11.91
CA THR A 344 21.63 27.12 -10.67
C THR A 344 22.73 26.04 -10.71
N LYS A 345 23.59 26.03 -11.71
CA LYS A 345 24.69 25.06 -11.82
C LYS A 345 25.68 25.21 -10.66
N HIS A 346 26.08 24.07 -10.13
CA HIS A 346 27.14 23.95 -9.14
C HIS A 346 28.10 22.80 -9.50
N LYS A 347 29.24 22.74 -8.86
CA LYS A 347 30.16 21.62 -9.02
C LYS A 347 29.57 20.39 -8.37
N SER A 348 29.73 19.23 -9.03
CA SER A 348 29.33 17.95 -8.44
C SER A 348 29.92 17.80 -7.03
N LEU A 349 29.04 17.55 -6.06
CA LEU A 349 29.43 17.33 -4.65
C LEU A 349 30.00 15.92 -4.44
N LEU A 350 29.65 14.98 -5.30
CA LEU A 350 30.20 13.63 -5.24
C LEU A 350 31.60 13.60 -5.86
N PRO A 351 32.58 13.00 -5.16
CA PRO A 351 33.92 12.83 -5.69
C PRO A 351 33.91 11.87 -6.89
N LYS A 352 34.83 12.07 -7.82
CA LYS A 352 35.04 11.12 -8.92
C LYS A 352 35.63 9.85 -8.34
N PHE A 353 34.89 8.73 -8.41
CA PHE A 353 35.30 7.42 -7.89
C PHE A 353 36.35 6.69 -8.79
N THR A 354 37.31 7.45 -9.31
CA THR A 354 38.33 6.87 -10.21
C THR A 354 39.17 5.78 -9.56
N HIS A 355 39.51 5.93 -8.27
CA HIS A 355 40.23 4.88 -7.54
C HIS A 355 39.43 3.61 -7.37
N LEU A 356 38.11 3.72 -7.04
CA LEU A 356 37.21 2.58 -6.94
C LEU A 356 37.05 1.89 -8.30
N ASN A 357 36.85 2.66 -9.36
CA ASN A 357 36.72 2.14 -10.71
C ASN A 357 37.98 1.35 -11.14
N ASN A 358 39.16 1.93 -10.93
CA ASN A 358 40.43 1.24 -11.23
C ASN A 358 40.62 -0.02 -10.37
N PHE A 359 40.23 0.03 -9.10
CA PHE A 359 40.26 -1.15 -8.21
C PHE A 359 39.36 -2.26 -8.72
N VAL A 360 38.11 -1.95 -9.10
CA VAL A 360 37.13 -2.91 -9.63
C VAL A 360 37.63 -3.53 -10.95
N ILE A 361 38.12 -2.71 -11.87
CA ILE A 361 38.64 -3.17 -13.16
C ILE A 361 39.86 -4.07 -12.94
N LYS A 362 40.80 -3.68 -12.08
CA LYS A 362 42.00 -4.47 -11.80
C LYS A 362 41.70 -5.80 -11.14
N ASN A 363 40.75 -5.83 -10.23
CA ASN A 363 40.44 -7.00 -9.39
C ASN A 363 39.14 -7.73 -9.81
N HIS A 364 38.64 -7.51 -11.04
CA HIS A 364 37.34 -8.04 -11.49
C HIS A 364 37.18 -9.54 -11.30
N LYS A 365 38.25 -10.33 -11.50
CA LYS A 365 38.22 -11.80 -11.30
C LYS A 365 38.03 -12.18 -9.84
N ILE A 366 38.73 -11.50 -8.92
CA ILE A 366 38.61 -11.73 -7.48
C ILE A 366 37.21 -11.36 -7.00
N ILE A 367 36.72 -10.21 -7.44
CA ILE A 367 35.38 -9.73 -7.08
C ILE A 367 34.31 -10.71 -7.59
N PHE A 368 34.43 -11.18 -8.85
CA PHE A 368 33.50 -12.17 -9.40
C PHE A 368 33.53 -13.48 -8.61
N THR A 369 34.73 -13.99 -8.30
CA THR A 369 34.88 -15.25 -7.53
C THR A 369 34.29 -15.09 -6.12
N LEU A 370 34.52 -13.94 -5.47
CA LEU A 370 33.92 -13.64 -4.16
C LEU A 370 32.38 -13.63 -4.22
N PHE A 371 31.79 -13.03 -5.26
CA PHE A 371 30.34 -13.05 -5.46
C PHE A 371 29.78 -14.47 -5.58
N ILE A 372 30.44 -15.33 -6.37
CA ILE A 372 30.02 -16.74 -6.52
C ILE A 372 30.11 -17.48 -5.18
N ILE A 373 31.21 -17.29 -4.44
CA ILE A 373 31.37 -17.92 -3.11
C ILE A 373 30.28 -17.45 -2.14
N LEU A 374 29.91 -16.18 -2.17
CA LEU A 374 28.87 -15.61 -1.29
C LEU A 374 27.47 -16.10 -1.64
N LEU A 375 27.18 -16.52 -2.87
CA LEU A 375 25.85 -17.03 -3.25
C LEU A 375 25.41 -18.22 -2.40
N VAL A 376 26.31 -19.15 -2.10
CA VAL A 376 25.96 -20.36 -1.31
C VAL A 376 25.53 -20.01 0.12
N PRO A 377 26.31 -19.27 0.94
CA PRO A 377 25.87 -18.92 2.28
C PRO A 377 24.67 -18.00 2.29
N MET A 378 24.50 -17.10 1.31
CA MET A 378 23.32 -16.26 1.17
C MET A 378 22.05 -17.07 0.86
N TYR A 379 22.15 -18.06 -0.03
CA TYR A 379 21.04 -18.98 -0.32
C TYR A 379 20.66 -19.79 0.92
N LEU A 380 21.62 -20.33 1.65
CA LEU A 380 21.39 -21.06 2.90
C LEU A 380 20.81 -20.17 4.01
N ALA A 381 21.22 -18.92 4.08
CA ALA A 381 20.63 -17.96 5.01
C ALA A 381 19.17 -17.65 4.65
N ASN A 382 18.88 -17.42 3.37
CA ASN A 382 17.52 -17.15 2.90
C ASN A 382 16.56 -18.32 3.17
N SER A 383 17.02 -19.56 3.05
CA SER A 383 16.20 -20.74 3.34
C SER A 383 15.79 -20.89 4.81
N LYS A 384 16.46 -20.18 5.71
CA LYS A 384 16.17 -20.16 7.16
C LYS A 384 15.31 -18.96 7.58
N VAL A 385 15.02 -18.04 6.67
CA VAL A 385 14.17 -16.88 6.96
C VAL A 385 12.72 -17.36 7.07
N GLY A 386 12.14 -17.20 8.25
CA GLY A 386 10.71 -17.45 8.48
C GLY A 386 9.86 -16.37 7.80
N VAL A 387 8.78 -16.77 7.17
CA VAL A 387 7.79 -15.83 6.65
C VAL A 387 6.80 -15.52 7.76
N TYR A 388 6.61 -14.23 8.02
CA TYR A 388 5.71 -13.76 9.06
C TYR A 388 4.31 -13.50 8.48
N TYR A 389 3.31 -14.18 9.02
CA TYR A 389 1.93 -14.12 8.52
C TYR A 389 0.97 -13.38 9.45
N LYS A 390 1.40 -13.02 10.67
CA LYS A 390 0.55 -12.38 11.67
C LYS A 390 0.58 -10.86 11.51
N LEU A 391 -0.23 -10.34 10.62
CA LEU A 391 -0.32 -8.91 10.35
C LEU A 391 -0.84 -8.09 11.53
N ASP A 392 -1.70 -8.68 12.34
CA ASP A 392 -2.27 -8.11 13.57
C ASP A 392 -1.20 -7.79 14.63
N GLU A 393 -0.18 -8.64 14.76
CA GLU A 393 0.92 -8.41 15.71
C GLU A 393 1.91 -7.33 15.25
N THR A 394 1.83 -6.84 13.99
CA THR A 394 2.68 -5.76 13.48
C THR A 394 2.15 -4.37 13.82
N LEU A 395 0.90 -4.27 14.24
CA LEU A 395 0.28 -3.01 14.59
C LEU A 395 0.85 -2.46 15.92
N PRO A 396 1.01 -1.13 16.06
CA PRO A 396 1.46 -0.51 17.28
C PRO A 396 0.54 -0.84 18.46
N SER A 397 1.13 -1.21 19.60
CA SER A 397 0.39 -1.50 20.85
C SER A 397 -0.38 -0.31 21.42
N THR A 398 -0.13 0.89 20.90
CA THR A 398 -0.83 2.13 21.28
C THR A 398 -2.20 2.26 20.66
N LEU A 399 -2.53 1.44 19.64
CA LEU A 399 -3.85 1.43 19.01
C LEU A 399 -4.89 0.82 19.95
N GLU A 400 -6.09 1.38 19.92
CA GLU A 400 -7.18 0.96 20.80
C GLU A 400 -7.55 -0.51 20.60
N SER A 401 -7.70 -0.96 19.35
CA SER A 401 -8.03 -2.35 19.02
C SER A 401 -6.97 -3.34 19.49
N VAL A 402 -5.68 -2.99 19.36
CA VAL A 402 -4.57 -3.83 19.82
C VAL A 402 -4.55 -3.90 21.35
N SER A 403 -4.77 -2.77 22.02
CA SER A 403 -4.90 -2.72 23.48
C SER A 403 -6.07 -3.57 23.97
N ALA A 404 -7.25 -3.46 23.32
CA ALA A 404 -8.45 -4.27 23.64
C ALA A 404 -8.19 -5.77 23.44
N ASN A 405 -7.58 -6.15 22.33
CA ASN A 405 -7.23 -7.56 22.07
C ASN A 405 -6.22 -8.10 23.10
N ASN A 406 -5.27 -7.28 23.54
CA ASN A 406 -4.33 -7.66 24.61
C ASN A 406 -5.06 -7.86 25.96
N GLU A 407 -6.06 -7.05 26.27
CA GLU A 407 -6.89 -7.22 27.46
C GLU A 407 -7.71 -8.53 27.40
N LEU A 408 -8.31 -8.85 26.25
CA LEU A 408 -8.97 -10.12 26.01
C LEU A 408 -8.04 -11.31 26.23
N LYS A 409 -6.82 -11.23 25.71
CA LYS A 409 -5.79 -12.26 25.87
C LYS A 409 -5.39 -12.42 27.35
N GLN A 410 -5.12 -11.33 28.06
CA GLN A 410 -4.64 -11.36 29.43
C GLN A 410 -5.74 -11.80 30.43
N LYS A 411 -6.95 -11.28 30.28
CA LYS A 411 -8.03 -11.50 31.25
C LYS A 411 -8.81 -12.79 30.99
N PHE A 412 -9.07 -13.09 29.72
CA PHE A 412 -9.93 -14.20 29.31
C PHE A 412 -9.20 -15.34 28.59
N ASN A 413 -7.90 -15.17 28.32
CA ASN A 413 -7.09 -16.10 27.51
C ASN A 413 -7.64 -16.30 26.08
N ILE A 414 -8.36 -15.29 25.54
CA ILE A 414 -8.84 -15.27 24.17
C ILE A 414 -7.79 -14.60 23.30
N VAL A 415 -7.16 -15.39 22.41
CA VAL A 415 -6.12 -14.89 21.49
C VAL A 415 -6.73 -14.52 20.15
N SER A 416 -7.59 -15.37 19.61
CA SER A 416 -8.30 -15.18 18.34
C SER A 416 -9.66 -15.85 18.45
N PRO A 417 -10.76 -15.11 18.38
CA PRO A 417 -12.07 -15.71 18.33
C PRO A 417 -12.28 -16.37 16.96
N GLU A 418 -12.62 -17.65 16.97
CA GLU A 418 -12.98 -18.41 15.78
C GLU A 418 -14.48 -18.79 15.87
N ILE A 419 -15.17 -18.70 14.73
CA ILE A 419 -16.58 -19.08 14.62
C ILE A 419 -16.65 -20.35 13.78
N ILE A 420 -17.17 -21.42 14.37
CA ILE A 420 -17.35 -22.68 13.68
C ILE A 420 -18.84 -22.80 13.27
N LEU A 421 -19.06 -22.94 11.96
CA LEU A 421 -20.38 -23.24 11.42
C LEU A 421 -20.59 -24.75 11.37
N ILE A 422 -21.68 -25.20 11.96
CA ILE A 422 -22.05 -26.64 12.03
C ILE A 422 -23.40 -26.84 11.39
N ASP A 423 -23.63 -28.05 10.86
CA ASP A 423 -24.96 -28.47 10.37
C ASP A 423 -25.94 -28.56 11.54
N LYS A 424 -27.18 -28.11 11.32
CA LYS A 424 -28.27 -28.15 12.30
C LYS A 424 -28.53 -29.55 12.86
N ASP A 425 -28.29 -30.57 12.03
CA ASP A 425 -28.56 -31.97 12.37
C ASP A 425 -27.38 -32.67 13.08
N MET A 426 -26.27 -31.95 13.34
CA MET A 426 -25.12 -32.51 14.06
C MET A 426 -25.46 -32.80 15.52
N LYS A 427 -25.07 -33.98 16.00
CA LYS A 427 -25.35 -34.39 17.38
C LYS A 427 -24.50 -33.58 18.36
N THR A 428 -25.09 -33.21 19.49
CA THR A 428 -24.44 -32.43 20.55
C THR A 428 -23.13 -33.06 21.05
N ASN A 429 -23.06 -34.41 21.09
CA ASN A 429 -21.82 -35.10 21.46
C ASN A 429 -20.70 -34.91 20.47
N ASP A 430 -21.01 -34.80 19.17
CA ASP A 430 -19.99 -34.57 18.11
C ASP A 430 -19.50 -33.14 18.17
N ILE A 431 -20.39 -32.18 18.49
CA ILE A 431 -20.03 -30.77 18.71
C ILE A 431 -19.10 -30.63 19.93
N ASN A 432 -19.43 -31.28 21.05
CA ASN A 432 -18.61 -31.22 22.27
C ASN A 432 -17.22 -31.86 22.10
N ASN A 433 -17.05 -32.76 21.14
CA ASN A 433 -15.75 -33.36 20.83
C ASN A 433 -14.90 -32.50 19.89
N MET A 434 -15.49 -31.49 19.25
CA MET A 434 -14.77 -30.52 18.37
C MET A 434 -14.23 -29.33 19.12
N VAL A 435 -14.85 -28.94 20.24
CA VAL A 435 -14.52 -27.82 21.11
C VAL A 435 -13.68 -28.31 22.30
#